data_e659e08fd46625e80c37b5dbac64cf9b
#
_entry.id   e659e08fd46625e80c37b5dbac64cf9b
#
_cell.length_a   1.000
_cell.length_b   1.000
_cell.length_c   1.000
_cell.angle_alpha   90.00
_cell.angle_beta   90.00
_cell.angle_gamma   90.00
#
_symmetry.space_group_name_H-M   'P 1'
#
loop_
_entity.id
_entity.type
_entity.pdbx_description
1 polymer ?
#
loop_
_entity_poly.entity_id
_entity_poly.type
_entity_poly.pdbx_seq_one_letter_code
_entity_poly.pdbx_strand_id
1 'polypeptide(L)'
;MIGGLPWSRKPLTLGFTMKNAIHRRRFLKQSGAFALALPPVLNAAESTAPANAAAPTIVRTRELMAREPNPDTTSGHVWRLHQSATSRTNLVEMRGEAGEHIHPDAEHSLFLISGEVTVRAGDLETTLRAGDYISIPAGMKHGYRVPADKPALLISMDAPPYDPQKTIRPKNSAK
;
A
#
# COMPACT_ATOMS: atom_id res chain seq x y z
N MET A 1 17.02 2.18 -35.16
CA MET A 1 15.62 2.61 -35.41
C MET A 1 14.73 1.77 -34.53
N ILE A 2 14.22 2.32 -33.42
CA ILE A 2 13.37 1.62 -32.45
C ILE A 2 12.02 2.32 -32.55
N GLY A 3 11.06 1.64 -33.18
CA GLY A 3 9.71 2.13 -33.38
C GLY A 3 8.92 2.11 -32.08
N GLY A 4 8.46 3.29 -31.63
CA GLY A 4 7.55 3.45 -30.53
C GLY A 4 6.14 3.02 -30.91
N LEU A 5 5.54 2.15 -30.12
CA LEU A 5 4.12 1.77 -30.23
C LEU A 5 3.25 2.88 -29.59
N PRO A 6 2.23 3.36 -30.28
CA PRO A 6 1.30 4.35 -29.72
C PRO A 6 0.30 3.69 -28.77
N TRP A 7 0.14 4.24 -27.58
CA TRP A 7 -0.91 3.89 -26.63
C TRP A 7 -2.27 4.40 -27.15
N SER A 8 -3.04 3.53 -27.79
CA SER A 8 -4.43 3.81 -28.15
C SER A 8 -5.34 3.45 -26.97
N ARG A 9 -5.84 4.46 -26.28
CA ARG A 9 -6.92 4.33 -25.28
C ARG A 9 -8.25 4.26 -26.04
N LYS A 10 -8.90 3.11 -26.08
CA LYS A 10 -10.32 3.01 -26.44
C LYS A 10 -11.18 3.29 -25.20
N PRO A 11 -12.16 4.20 -25.27
CA PRO A 11 -13.08 4.39 -24.15
C PRO A 11 -14.08 3.23 -24.11
N LEU A 12 -14.23 2.61 -22.94
CA LEU A 12 -15.29 1.67 -22.62
C LEU A 12 -16.59 2.46 -22.41
N THR A 13 -17.47 2.46 -23.39
CA THR A 13 -18.84 2.98 -23.26
C THR A 13 -19.73 1.89 -22.66
N LEU A 14 -20.01 1.98 -21.36
CA LEU A 14 -21.07 1.20 -20.73
C LEU A 14 -22.40 1.91 -21.02
N GLY A 15 -23.17 1.35 -21.98
CA GLY A 15 -24.54 1.75 -22.24
C GLY A 15 -25.48 1.22 -21.15
N PHE A 16 -25.93 2.09 -20.24
CA PHE A 16 -27.00 1.80 -19.30
C PHE A 16 -28.31 2.33 -19.86
N THR A 17 -29.17 1.43 -20.37
CA THR A 17 -30.52 1.76 -20.84
C THR A 17 -31.49 1.63 -19.66
N MET A 18 -31.85 2.75 -19.04
CA MET A 18 -32.95 2.81 -18.07
C MET A 18 -34.29 2.97 -18.83
N LYS A 19 -35.12 1.93 -18.81
CA LYS A 19 -36.53 2.02 -19.17
C LYS A 19 -37.32 2.57 -17.97
N ASN A 20 -37.64 3.86 -18.00
CA ASN A 20 -38.55 4.46 -17.04
C ASN A 20 -40.00 4.24 -17.46
N ALA A 21 -40.71 3.39 -16.73
CA ALA A 21 -42.15 3.28 -16.81
C ALA A 21 -42.82 4.39 -15.94
N ILE A 22 -43.42 5.36 -16.63
CA ILE A 22 -44.15 6.47 -15.96
C ILE A 22 -45.52 5.95 -15.60
N HIS A 23 -45.77 5.71 -14.32
CA HIS A 23 -47.13 5.54 -13.78
C HIS A 23 -47.68 6.91 -13.39
N ARG A 24 -48.57 7.45 -14.26
CA ARG A 24 -49.42 8.62 -13.90
C ARG A 24 -50.48 8.21 -12.88
N ARG A 25 -50.30 8.57 -11.63
CA ARG A 25 -51.42 8.66 -10.65
C ARG A 25 -51.87 10.12 -10.51
N ARG A 26 -53.16 10.33 -10.89
CA ARG A 26 -53.90 11.57 -10.59
C ARG A 26 -54.02 11.70 -9.08
N PHE A 27 -53.57 12.80 -8.51
CA PHE A 27 -53.85 13.17 -7.12
C PHE A 27 -54.65 14.47 -7.09
N LEU A 28 -55.72 14.42 -6.28
CA LEU A 28 -56.69 15.47 -6.03
C LEU A 28 -56.04 16.74 -5.48
N LYS A 29 -56.62 17.88 -5.92
CA LYS A 29 -56.35 19.20 -5.34
C LYS A 29 -56.96 19.25 -3.93
N GLN A 30 -56.14 19.39 -2.91
CA GLN A 30 -56.52 19.95 -1.62
C GLN A 30 -55.62 21.15 -1.36
N SER A 31 -56.28 22.32 -1.34
CA SER A 31 -55.66 23.60 -1.03
C SER A 31 -55.53 23.72 0.49
N GLY A 32 -54.35 23.40 1.00
CA GLY A 32 -53.94 23.69 2.37
C GLY A 32 -52.62 24.43 2.32
N ALA A 33 -52.62 25.70 2.72
CA ALA A 33 -51.40 26.48 2.84
C ALA A 33 -50.58 25.94 4.05
N PHE A 34 -49.65 25.02 3.77
CA PHE A 34 -48.66 24.64 4.74
C PHE A 34 -47.39 25.47 4.45
N ALA A 35 -47.06 26.36 5.37
CA ALA A 35 -45.76 27.02 5.38
C ALA A 35 -44.68 25.96 5.67
N LEU A 36 -44.02 25.46 4.63
CA LEU A 36 -42.82 24.63 4.76
C LEU A 36 -41.69 25.51 5.26
N ALA A 37 -41.39 25.44 6.56
CA ALA A 37 -40.12 25.88 7.09
C ALA A 37 -39.04 25.01 6.45
N LEU A 38 -38.22 25.60 5.57
CA LEU A 38 -37.02 24.95 5.07
C LEU A 38 -36.10 24.65 6.26
N PRO A 39 -35.57 23.40 6.37
CA PRO A 39 -34.56 23.13 7.37
C PRO A 39 -33.33 24.01 7.09
N PRO A 40 -32.60 24.44 8.13
CA PRO A 40 -31.39 25.21 7.93
C PRO A 40 -30.44 24.41 7.02
N VAL A 41 -29.99 25.04 5.96
CA VAL A 41 -28.93 24.50 5.11
C VAL A 41 -27.75 24.28 6.05
N LEU A 42 -27.45 23.02 6.36
CA LEU A 42 -26.20 22.64 6.99
C LEU A 42 -25.13 23.13 6.03
N ASN A 43 -24.46 24.22 6.41
CA ASN A 43 -23.22 24.63 5.76
C ASN A 43 -22.33 23.38 5.77
N ALA A 44 -22.09 22.82 4.60
CA ALA A 44 -21.03 21.86 4.43
C ALA A 44 -19.78 22.53 5.00
N ALA A 45 -19.27 22.01 6.12
CA ALA A 45 -18.01 22.47 6.66
C ALA A 45 -17.02 22.31 5.51
N GLU A 46 -16.54 23.43 4.96
CA GLU A 46 -15.39 23.43 4.08
C GLU A 46 -14.29 22.69 4.83
N SER A 47 -13.96 21.50 4.37
CA SER A 47 -12.80 20.77 4.82
C SER A 47 -11.59 21.58 4.43
N THR A 48 -11.24 22.56 5.24
CA THR A 48 -9.97 23.25 5.12
C THR A 48 -8.88 22.22 5.38
N ALA A 49 -8.22 21.78 4.31
CA ALA A 49 -7.01 21.00 4.43
C ALA A 49 -6.09 21.72 5.41
N PRO A 50 -5.43 21.00 6.35
CA PRO A 50 -4.57 21.65 7.33
C PRO A 50 -3.53 22.49 6.61
N ALA A 51 -3.37 23.75 7.04
CA ALA A 51 -2.49 24.75 6.42
C ALA A 51 -1.00 24.35 6.35
N ASN A 52 -0.64 23.18 6.89
CA ASN A 52 0.69 22.58 6.92
C ASN A 52 0.75 21.19 6.23
N ALA A 53 -0.04 20.95 5.19
CA ALA A 53 0.16 19.75 4.40
C ALA A 53 1.58 19.78 3.80
N ALA A 54 2.42 18.82 4.19
CA ALA A 54 3.75 18.68 3.61
C ALA A 54 3.64 18.52 2.09
N ALA A 55 4.53 19.16 1.35
CA ALA A 55 4.54 19.04 -0.11
C ALA A 55 4.75 17.57 -0.52
N PRO A 56 4.14 17.11 -1.64
CA PRO A 56 4.36 15.78 -2.15
C PRO A 56 5.84 15.55 -2.46
N THR A 57 6.34 14.37 -2.11
CA THR A 57 7.72 13.97 -2.34
C THR A 57 7.80 12.99 -3.51
N ILE A 58 8.68 13.25 -4.47
CA ILE A 58 8.98 12.34 -5.56
C ILE A 58 10.36 11.74 -5.29
N VAL A 59 10.44 10.41 -5.21
CA VAL A 59 11.70 9.69 -5.08
C VAL A 59 11.98 8.95 -6.39
N ARG A 60 13.13 9.24 -7.00
CA ARG A 60 13.60 8.53 -8.21
C ARG A 60 14.44 7.34 -7.77
N THR A 61 13.86 6.17 -7.78
CA THR A 61 14.47 4.95 -7.23
C THR A 61 15.80 4.61 -7.89
N ARG A 62 15.95 4.84 -9.21
CA ARG A 62 17.22 4.62 -9.92
C ARG A 62 18.36 5.50 -9.37
N GLU A 63 18.08 6.76 -9.10
CA GLU A 63 19.06 7.69 -8.52
C GLU A 63 19.35 7.35 -7.06
N LEU A 64 18.32 6.88 -6.34
CA LEU A 64 18.46 6.45 -4.95
C LEU A 64 19.36 5.21 -4.83
N MET A 65 19.16 4.20 -5.68
CA MET A 65 19.96 2.96 -5.69
C MET A 65 21.43 3.18 -6.06
N ALA A 66 21.77 4.30 -6.71
CA ALA A 66 23.15 4.68 -6.97
C ALA A 66 23.89 5.25 -5.73
N ARG A 67 23.18 5.46 -4.63
CA ARG A 67 23.74 5.92 -3.35
C ARG A 67 23.97 4.72 -2.42
N GLU A 68 24.83 4.93 -1.42
CA GLU A 68 25.01 3.93 -0.38
C GLU A 68 23.67 3.57 0.31
N PRO A 69 23.38 2.28 0.48
CA PRO A 69 22.21 1.84 1.21
C PRO A 69 22.31 2.19 2.70
N ASN A 70 21.19 2.10 3.41
CA ASN A 70 21.17 2.25 4.86
C ASN A 70 22.05 1.14 5.51
N PRO A 71 22.99 1.47 6.38
CA PRO A 71 23.93 0.51 6.98
C PRO A 71 23.28 -0.55 7.89
N ASP A 72 22.06 -0.33 8.38
CA ASP A 72 21.43 -1.15 9.42
C ASP A 72 20.74 -2.43 8.89
N THR A 73 21.23 -3.03 7.81
CA THR A 73 20.55 -4.17 7.19
C THR A 73 21.44 -5.41 7.08
N THR A 74 20.90 -6.53 7.58
CA THR A 74 21.59 -7.83 7.58
C THR A 74 21.26 -8.72 6.38
N SER A 75 20.19 -8.41 5.61
CA SER A 75 19.66 -9.31 4.58
C SER A 75 19.55 -8.64 3.19
N GLY A 76 20.37 -7.63 2.92
CA GLY A 76 20.35 -6.93 1.65
C GLY A 76 20.59 -5.44 1.77
N HIS A 77 20.28 -4.73 0.70
CA HIS A 77 20.40 -3.27 0.65
C HIS A 77 19.06 -2.63 0.85
N VAL A 78 18.98 -1.61 1.72
CA VAL A 78 17.74 -0.88 2.02
C VAL A 78 17.92 0.60 1.78
N TRP A 79 17.02 1.21 1.02
CA TRP A 79 16.95 2.64 0.81
C TRP A 79 15.62 3.18 1.31
N ARG A 80 15.65 4.23 2.12
CA ARG A 80 14.44 4.89 2.65
C ARG A 80 13.76 5.70 1.55
N LEU A 81 12.49 5.35 1.23
CA LEU A 81 11.64 6.14 0.32
C LEU A 81 10.87 7.22 1.08
N HIS A 82 10.29 6.84 2.21
CA HIS A 82 9.47 7.73 3.03
C HIS A 82 9.47 7.31 4.49
N GLN A 83 9.31 8.26 5.39
CA GLN A 83 9.03 8.02 6.81
C GLN A 83 8.21 9.16 7.39
N SER A 84 7.17 8.80 8.13
CA SER A 84 6.33 9.67 8.95
C SER A 84 6.17 9.06 10.34
N ALA A 85 5.34 9.67 11.18
CA ALA A 85 4.99 9.09 12.48
C ALA A 85 4.14 7.81 12.34
N THR A 86 3.39 7.67 11.22
CA THR A 86 2.42 6.59 11.03
C THR A 86 2.86 5.51 10.04
N SER A 87 3.88 5.77 9.23
CA SER A 87 4.35 4.81 8.23
C SER A 87 5.81 4.99 7.87
N ARG A 88 6.42 3.90 7.41
CA ARG A 88 7.75 3.89 6.83
C ARG A 88 7.73 3.03 5.58
N THR A 89 8.32 3.53 4.49
CA THR A 89 8.41 2.84 3.22
C THR A 89 9.87 2.78 2.77
N ASN A 90 10.31 1.59 2.39
CA ASN A 90 11.67 1.36 1.90
C ASN A 90 11.64 0.68 0.53
N LEU A 91 12.64 0.95 -0.28
CA LEU A 91 13.07 0.08 -1.37
C LEU A 91 14.10 -0.90 -0.82
N VAL A 92 13.92 -2.19 -1.09
CA VAL A 92 14.78 -3.26 -0.57
C VAL A 92 15.26 -4.13 -1.72
N GLU A 93 16.56 -4.26 -1.87
CA GLU A 93 17.17 -5.33 -2.64
C GLU A 93 17.53 -6.45 -1.66
N MET A 94 16.69 -7.48 -1.61
CA MET A 94 16.84 -8.59 -0.68
C MET A 94 17.77 -9.65 -1.25
N ARG A 95 18.68 -10.18 -0.41
CA ARG A 95 19.64 -11.23 -0.72
C ARG A 95 19.71 -12.26 0.41
N GLY A 96 19.71 -13.54 0.05
CA GLY A 96 19.83 -14.61 1.03
C GLY A 96 18.63 -14.72 1.95
N GLU A 97 18.85 -14.85 3.26
CA GLU A 97 17.80 -15.16 4.24
C GLU A 97 17.70 -14.09 5.33
N ALA A 98 16.50 -13.61 5.56
CA ALA A 98 16.11 -12.92 6.79
C ALA A 98 15.40 -13.93 7.70
N GLY A 99 16.07 -14.35 8.76
CA GLY A 99 15.55 -15.34 9.72
C GLY A 99 14.22 -14.87 10.35
N GLU A 100 13.50 -15.82 10.93
CA GLU A 100 12.20 -15.54 11.55
C GLU A 100 12.30 -14.48 12.65
N HIS A 101 11.38 -13.51 12.60
CA HIS A 101 11.28 -12.42 13.57
C HIS A 101 9.83 -11.94 13.70
N ILE A 102 9.59 -11.08 14.68
CA ILE A 102 8.27 -10.52 14.98
C ILE A 102 8.42 -9.01 15.17
N HIS A 103 7.56 -8.25 14.50
CA HIS A 103 7.31 -6.83 14.78
C HIS A 103 6.05 -6.74 15.63
N PRO A 104 6.15 -6.56 16.97
CA PRO A 104 4.99 -6.67 17.86
C PRO A 104 3.95 -5.57 17.61
N ASP A 105 4.39 -4.39 17.21
CA ASP A 105 3.58 -3.17 17.17
C ASP A 105 3.34 -2.65 15.74
N ALA A 106 3.81 -3.35 14.71
CA ALA A 106 3.74 -2.85 13.33
C ALA A 106 3.24 -3.94 12.37
N GLU A 107 2.30 -3.55 11.52
CA GLU A 107 1.99 -4.30 10.30
C GLU A 107 3.16 -4.17 9.33
N HIS A 108 3.51 -5.26 8.66
CA HIS A 108 4.58 -5.30 7.69
C HIS A 108 4.05 -5.78 6.34
N SER A 109 4.21 -4.97 5.31
CA SER A 109 3.72 -5.29 3.97
C SER A 109 4.84 -5.29 2.95
N LEU A 110 4.77 -6.21 1.98
CA LEU A 110 5.73 -6.31 0.88
C LEU A 110 5.00 -6.26 -0.46
N PHE A 111 5.55 -5.51 -1.40
CA PHE A 111 5.17 -5.53 -2.81
C PHE A 111 6.40 -5.87 -3.65
N LEU A 112 6.37 -7.01 -4.35
CA LEU A 112 7.50 -7.48 -5.12
C LEU A 112 7.56 -6.82 -6.50
N ILE A 113 8.66 -6.15 -6.79
CA ILE A 113 8.92 -5.49 -8.08
C ILE A 113 9.56 -6.47 -9.06
N SER A 114 10.56 -7.24 -8.62
CA SER A 114 11.26 -8.22 -9.46
C SER A 114 11.91 -9.32 -8.61
N GLY A 115 12.18 -10.47 -9.23
CA GLY A 115 12.72 -11.66 -8.57
C GLY A 115 11.63 -12.51 -7.93
N GLU A 116 12.04 -13.36 -6.99
CA GLU A 116 11.17 -14.25 -6.22
C GLU A 116 11.58 -14.23 -4.73
N VAL A 117 10.60 -14.25 -3.83
CA VAL A 117 10.82 -14.29 -2.38
C VAL A 117 9.95 -15.38 -1.77
N THR A 118 10.54 -16.36 -1.12
CA THR A 118 9.78 -17.28 -0.25
C THR A 118 9.53 -16.61 1.08
N VAL A 119 8.27 -16.47 1.44
CA VAL A 119 7.81 -15.85 2.69
C VAL A 119 7.25 -16.93 3.60
N ARG A 120 7.65 -16.92 4.88
CA ARG A 120 6.95 -17.60 5.97
C ARG A 120 6.24 -16.54 6.82
N ALA A 121 4.95 -16.75 7.09
CA ALA A 121 4.15 -15.86 7.94
C ALA A 121 3.14 -16.70 8.73
N GLY A 122 3.36 -16.88 10.03
CA GLY A 122 2.64 -17.85 10.81
C GLY A 122 2.81 -19.26 10.25
N ASP A 123 1.70 -19.90 9.89
CA ASP A 123 1.67 -21.24 9.28
C ASP A 123 1.73 -21.21 7.74
N LEU A 124 1.66 -20.02 7.14
CA LEU A 124 1.77 -19.85 5.69
C LEU A 124 3.25 -19.91 5.27
N GLU A 125 3.54 -20.74 4.26
CA GLU A 125 4.76 -20.62 3.45
C GLU A 125 4.36 -20.49 1.98
N THR A 126 4.82 -19.44 1.32
CA THR A 126 4.50 -19.16 -0.08
C THR A 126 5.65 -18.46 -0.79
N THR A 127 5.67 -18.53 -2.12
CA THR A 127 6.63 -17.79 -2.94
C THR A 127 5.91 -16.65 -3.65
N LEU A 128 6.32 -15.42 -3.37
CA LEU A 128 5.90 -14.22 -4.08
C LEU A 128 6.71 -14.05 -5.36
N ARG A 129 6.04 -13.55 -6.40
CA ARG A 129 6.63 -13.17 -7.69
C ARG A 129 6.36 -11.70 -7.98
N ALA A 130 7.02 -11.17 -8.99
CA ALA A 130 6.82 -9.77 -9.42
C ALA A 130 5.33 -9.45 -9.63
N GLY A 131 4.85 -8.39 -8.97
CA GLY A 131 3.45 -7.97 -8.92
C GLY A 131 2.66 -8.48 -7.72
N ASP A 132 3.18 -9.45 -6.96
CA ASP A 132 2.52 -9.97 -5.77
C ASP A 132 2.69 -9.02 -4.58
N TYR A 133 1.68 -9.04 -3.70
CA TYR A 133 1.64 -8.28 -2.46
C TYR A 133 1.27 -9.20 -1.29
N ILE A 134 1.89 -8.99 -0.14
CA ILE A 134 1.50 -9.61 1.12
C ILE A 134 1.44 -8.57 2.22
N SER A 135 0.44 -8.66 3.09
CA SER A 135 0.37 -7.93 4.36
C SER A 135 0.49 -8.92 5.51
N ILE A 136 1.37 -8.63 6.44
CA ILE A 136 1.68 -9.45 7.62
C ILE A 136 1.25 -8.63 8.84
N PRO A 137 0.23 -9.09 9.59
CA PRO A 137 -0.26 -8.38 10.76
C PRO A 137 0.81 -8.18 11.83
N ALA A 138 0.65 -7.12 12.64
CA ALA A 138 1.48 -6.89 13.82
C ALA A 138 1.47 -8.13 14.74
N GLY A 139 2.61 -8.45 15.33
CA GLY A 139 2.77 -9.60 16.21
C GLY A 139 2.90 -10.95 15.51
N MET A 140 2.72 -11.04 14.21
CA MET A 140 2.89 -12.30 13.48
C MET A 140 4.36 -12.61 13.23
N LYS A 141 4.78 -13.85 13.59
CA LYS A 141 6.12 -14.36 13.29
C LYS A 141 6.26 -14.55 11.78
N HIS A 142 7.34 -14.03 11.21
CA HIS A 142 7.60 -14.13 9.78
C HIS A 142 9.09 -14.11 9.46
N GLY A 143 9.43 -14.56 8.25
CA GLY A 143 10.78 -14.59 7.71
C GLY A 143 10.77 -14.70 6.19
N TYR A 144 11.92 -14.47 5.57
CA TYR A 144 12.06 -14.41 4.11
C TYR A 144 13.30 -15.16 3.66
N ARG A 145 13.20 -15.78 2.48
CA ARG A 145 14.32 -16.39 1.80
C ARG A 145 14.31 -16.02 0.31
N VAL A 146 15.46 -15.61 -0.17
CA VAL A 146 15.73 -15.27 -1.58
C VAL A 146 16.90 -16.12 -2.07
N PRO A 147 16.86 -16.70 -3.29
CA PRO A 147 18.01 -17.39 -3.85
C PRO A 147 19.24 -16.47 -3.85
N ALA A 148 20.40 -16.99 -3.39
CA ALA A 148 21.60 -16.18 -3.18
C ALA A 148 22.14 -15.54 -4.48
N ASP A 149 21.92 -16.21 -5.62
CA ASP A 149 22.35 -15.79 -6.95
C ASP A 149 21.35 -14.87 -7.68
N LYS A 150 20.13 -14.68 -7.12
CA LYS A 150 19.04 -13.93 -7.76
C LYS A 150 18.37 -12.99 -6.75
N PRO A 151 18.97 -11.81 -6.52
CA PRO A 151 18.37 -10.85 -5.60
C PRO A 151 16.96 -10.45 -6.03
N ALA A 152 16.11 -10.20 -5.06
CA ALA A 152 14.75 -9.70 -5.27
C ALA A 152 14.68 -8.22 -4.93
N LEU A 153 13.96 -7.44 -5.76
CA LEU A 153 13.68 -6.03 -5.50
C LEU A 153 12.22 -5.87 -5.09
N LEU A 154 12.01 -5.21 -3.97
CA LEU A 154 10.67 -5.02 -3.41
C LEU A 154 10.51 -3.68 -2.69
N ILE A 155 9.27 -3.27 -2.49
CA ILE A 155 8.91 -2.21 -1.54
C ILE A 155 8.46 -2.89 -0.25
N SER A 156 9.04 -2.48 0.89
CA SER A 156 8.52 -2.81 2.21
C SER A 156 7.86 -1.59 2.84
N MET A 157 6.74 -1.83 3.53
CA MET A 157 6.01 -0.81 4.26
C MET A 157 5.75 -1.30 5.68
N ASP A 158 6.00 -0.43 6.66
CA ASP A 158 5.70 -0.67 8.06
C ASP A 158 4.72 0.38 8.55
N ALA A 159 3.66 -0.04 9.23
CA ALA A 159 2.64 0.84 9.77
C ALA A 159 2.22 0.40 11.19
N PRO A 160 2.55 1.21 12.23
CA PRO A 160 3.52 2.31 12.24
C PRO A 160 4.96 1.85 11.97
N PRO A 161 5.94 2.76 11.86
CA PRO A 161 7.35 2.36 11.77
C PRO A 161 7.74 1.50 12.96
N TYR A 162 8.19 0.26 12.72
CA TYR A 162 8.62 -0.60 13.83
C TYR A 162 9.91 -0.06 14.47
N ASP A 163 10.06 -0.30 15.76
CA ASP A 163 11.28 -0.08 16.51
C ASP A 163 12.19 -1.33 16.38
N PRO A 164 13.40 -1.22 15.81
CA PRO A 164 14.32 -2.37 15.70
C PRO A 164 14.67 -3.00 17.04
N GLN A 165 14.66 -2.22 18.13
CA GLN A 165 14.94 -2.70 19.49
C GLN A 165 13.83 -3.58 20.07
N LYS A 166 12.58 -3.39 19.58
CA LYS A 166 11.43 -4.20 19.96
C LYS A 166 11.26 -5.45 19.09
N THR A 167 12.02 -5.58 18.01
CA THR A 167 11.95 -6.76 17.14
C THR A 167 12.35 -8.01 17.92
N ILE A 168 11.44 -8.97 18.00
CA ILE A 168 11.67 -10.25 18.70
C ILE A 168 12.27 -11.24 17.69
N ARG A 169 13.42 -11.81 18.02
CA ARG A 169 14.06 -12.90 17.26
C ARG A 169 14.03 -14.17 18.08
N PRO A 170 13.21 -15.17 17.68
CA PRO A 170 13.19 -16.46 18.37
C PRO A 170 14.56 -17.13 18.33
N LYS A 171 15.01 -17.69 19.46
CA LYS A 171 16.35 -18.30 19.60
C LYS A 171 16.62 -19.51 18.69
N ASN A 172 15.59 -20.04 18.00
CA ASN A 172 15.66 -21.25 17.17
C ASN A 172 15.53 -20.97 15.65
N SER A 173 15.68 -19.74 15.22
CA SER A 173 15.57 -19.38 13.78
C SER A 173 16.87 -19.59 12.99
N ALA A 174 17.87 -20.27 13.55
CA ALA A 174 19.08 -20.68 12.86
C ALA A 174 19.18 -22.22 12.86
N LYS A 175 18.68 -22.84 11.80
CA LYS A 175 19.16 -24.14 11.30
C LYS A 175 19.05 -24.15 9.79
#